data_f65f68ac2635dfe1aa56c516df227baf
#
_entry.id   f65f68ac2635dfe1aa56c516df227baf
#
_cell.length_a   1.000
_cell.length_b   1.000
_cell.length_c   1.000
_cell.angle_alpha   90.00
_cell.angle_beta   90.00
_cell.angle_gamma   90.00
#
_symmetry.space_group_name_H-M   'P 1'
#
loop_
_entity.id
_entity.type
_entity.pdbx_description
1 polymer ?
#
loop_
_entity_poly.entity_id
_entity_poly.type
_entity_poly.pdbx_seq_one_letter_code
_entity_poly.pdbx_strand_id
1 'polypeptide(L)'
;PCRFGMYEAEYRLALQNSGFEGFRVILFQQSGGLNQSEMEAGLDMNLDFFLGLINAFNMGDILNEVGYKIRPYEVEEGRTNAVMEESLNYLHDVMRDHKPYDIDRSWLKFLSGAGLAGGINYLGKFIDQLKGQAYTNTLSEAGEKFNDIEVDRFRVKPVVKITGEFWAQLTEGDGNFNMFKFLEKENAEVLVEPVGTWVMYLMSQYKMRAKDRKGINEGEVQPAAWRLDQRLMNEIRYRKKNWNHEPGRKSL
;
A
#
# COMPACT_ATOMS: atom_id res chain seq x y z
N PRO A 1 11.34 7.01 -16.98
CA PRO A 1 10.62 8.06 -16.29
C PRO A 1 9.13 7.84 -16.43
N CYS A 2 8.40 7.82 -15.29
CA CYS A 2 6.96 7.66 -15.27
C CYS A 2 6.30 8.92 -15.82
N ARG A 3 5.28 8.78 -16.68
CA ARG A 3 4.51 9.91 -17.22
C ARG A 3 3.54 10.51 -16.18
N PHE A 4 3.47 9.95 -14.99
CA PHE A 4 2.57 10.38 -13.92
C PHE A 4 2.70 11.88 -13.60
N GLY A 5 3.93 12.43 -13.64
CA GLY A 5 4.16 13.85 -13.45
C GLY A 5 3.61 14.77 -14.56
N MET A 6 3.19 14.21 -15.69
CA MET A 6 2.59 15.00 -16.78
C MET A 6 1.06 15.15 -16.62
N TYR A 7 0.41 14.28 -15.86
CA TYR A 7 -1.02 14.33 -15.64
C TYR A 7 -1.48 15.60 -14.91
N GLU A 8 -0.60 16.19 -14.10
CA GLU A 8 -0.88 17.48 -13.47
C GLU A 8 -1.26 18.54 -14.49
N ALA A 9 -0.42 18.71 -15.51
CA ALA A 9 -0.65 19.71 -16.54
C ALA A 9 -1.96 19.43 -17.31
N GLU A 10 -2.23 18.16 -17.58
CA GLU A 10 -3.48 17.72 -18.25
C GLU A 10 -4.70 18.00 -17.38
N TYR A 11 -4.65 17.70 -16.08
CA TYR A 11 -5.79 17.98 -15.19
C TYR A 11 -6.02 19.47 -15.00
N ARG A 12 -4.96 20.28 -14.86
CA ARG A 12 -5.08 21.73 -14.78
C ARG A 12 -5.68 22.32 -16.07
N LEU A 13 -5.22 21.84 -17.21
CA LEU A 13 -5.75 22.28 -18.50
C LEU A 13 -7.23 21.86 -18.69
N ALA A 14 -7.58 20.62 -18.31
CA ALA A 14 -8.96 20.15 -18.37
C ALA A 14 -9.89 20.96 -17.48
N LEU A 15 -9.47 21.27 -16.25
CA LEU A 15 -10.22 22.12 -15.34
C LEU A 15 -10.41 23.53 -15.89
N GLN A 16 -9.34 24.12 -16.44
CA GLN A 16 -9.37 25.44 -17.07
C GLN A 16 -10.34 25.49 -18.27
N ASN A 17 -10.23 24.52 -19.17
CA ASN A 17 -11.07 24.42 -20.37
C ASN A 17 -12.55 24.14 -20.01
N SER A 18 -12.82 23.54 -18.87
CA SER A 18 -14.16 23.26 -18.36
C SER A 18 -14.74 24.43 -17.54
N GLY A 19 -14.02 25.54 -17.40
CA GLY A 19 -14.47 26.74 -16.66
C GLY A 19 -14.35 26.61 -15.14
N PHE A 20 -13.62 25.61 -14.64
CA PHE A 20 -13.34 25.44 -13.21
C PHE A 20 -12.05 26.14 -12.82
N GLU A 21 -12.04 27.46 -12.91
CA GLU A 21 -10.92 28.27 -12.44
C GLU A 21 -10.85 28.24 -10.91
N GLY A 22 -9.64 28.10 -10.36
CA GLY A 22 -9.43 28.10 -8.92
C GLY A 22 -9.55 26.72 -8.22
N PHE A 23 -9.85 25.65 -8.94
CA PHE A 23 -9.72 24.31 -8.37
C PHE A 23 -8.26 23.96 -8.10
N ARG A 24 -8.00 23.45 -6.90
CA ARG A 24 -6.67 23.05 -6.47
C ARG A 24 -6.38 21.61 -6.88
N VAL A 25 -5.23 21.37 -7.52
CA VAL A 25 -4.73 20.04 -7.85
C VAL A 25 -3.61 19.71 -6.86
N ILE A 26 -3.87 18.74 -5.99
CA ILE A 26 -2.90 18.28 -4.99
C ILE A 26 -2.07 17.15 -5.61
N LEU A 27 -0.75 17.26 -5.50
CA LEU A 27 0.18 16.32 -6.08
C LEU A 27 1.18 15.78 -5.06
N PHE A 28 1.48 14.51 -5.20
CA PHE A 28 2.63 13.90 -4.53
C PHE A 28 3.85 13.96 -5.46
N GLN A 29 4.79 14.84 -5.19
CA GLN A 29 5.99 14.95 -6.02
C GLN A 29 6.88 13.72 -5.91
N GLN A 30 7.35 13.24 -7.08
CA GLN A 30 8.32 12.14 -7.15
C GLN A 30 9.78 12.63 -7.00
N SER A 31 10.04 13.91 -7.26
CA SER A 31 11.34 14.55 -7.10
C SER A 31 11.32 15.52 -5.93
N GLY A 32 12.22 15.37 -4.96
CA GLY A 32 12.27 16.24 -3.79
C GLY A 32 11.71 15.63 -2.50
N GLY A 33 11.41 14.34 -2.49
CA GLY A 33 10.91 13.62 -1.32
C GLY A 33 9.40 13.78 -1.09
N LEU A 34 9.01 13.86 0.18
CA LEU A 34 7.61 13.93 0.61
C LEU A 34 7.06 15.38 0.65
N ASN A 35 7.78 16.33 0.06
CA ASN A 35 7.35 17.73 0.04
C ASN A 35 6.33 17.95 -1.07
N GLN A 36 5.26 18.63 -0.76
CA GLN A 36 4.33 19.15 -1.77
C GLN A 36 4.99 20.25 -2.61
N SER A 37 4.61 20.34 -3.88
CA SER A 37 5.07 21.39 -4.80
C SER A 37 4.59 22.79 -4.36
N GLU A 38 3.45 22.83 -3.69
CA GLU A 38 2.87 24.05 -3.12
C GLU A 38 2.36 23.72 -1.72
N MET A 39 2.75 24.52 -0.72
CA MET A 39 2.21 24.43 0.64
C MET A 39 0.80 25.02 0.64
N GLU A 40 -0.19 24.19 0.34
CA GLU A 40 -1.58 24.59 0.49
C GLU A 40 -2.14 24.14 1.84
N ALA A 41 -2.88 25.04 2.48
CA ALA A 41 -3.54 24.77 3.74
C ALA A 41 -4.58 23.63 3.58
N GLY A 42 -4.52 22.61 4.41
CA GLY A 42 -5.58 21.62 4.53
C GLY A 42 -5.15 20.15 4.50
N LEU A 43 -3.93 19.81 4.09
CA LEU A 43 -3.41 18.46 4.17
C LEU A 43 -2.07 18.45 4.93
N ASP A 44 -2.08 17.91 6.13
CA ASP A 44 -0.87 17.72 6.92
C ASP A 44 -0.21 16.38 6.55
N MET A 45 0.79 16.43 5.68
CA MET A 45 1.54 15.27 5.20
C MET A 45 2.64 14.87 6.19
N ASN A 46 2.23 14.49 7.38
CA ASN A 46 3.13 14.03 8.43
C ASN A 46 3.41 12.52 8.33
N LEU A 47 4.27 12.01 9.23
CA LEU A 47 4.62 10.59 9.27
C LEU A 47 3.40 9.69 9.48
N ASP A 48 2.47 10.09 10.34
CA ASP A 48 1.27 9.30 10.65
C ASP A 48 0.38 9.15 9.42
N PHE A 49 0.26 10.23 8.60
CA PHE A 49 -0.42 10.18 7.32
C PHE A 49 0.21 9.15 6.37
N PHE A 50 1.55 9.15 6.22
CA PHE A 50 2.22 8.20 5.33
C PHE A 50 2.16 6.76 5.83
N LEU A 51 2.28 6.55 7.12
CA LEU A 51 2.12 5.22 7.70
C LEU A 51 0.68 4.70 7.54
N GLY A 52 -0.30 5.57 7.77
CA GLY A 52 -1.71 5.27 7.51
C GLY A 52 -1.97 4.91 6.04
N LEU A 53 -1.40 5.68 5.11
CA LEU A 53 -1.52 5.44 3.68
C LEU A 53 -0.92 4.07 3.27
N ILE A 54 0.26 3.73 3.80
CA ILE A 54 0.90 2.42 3.54
C ILE A 54 0.01 1.28 4.06
N ASN A 55 -0.55 1.43 5.26
CA ASN A 55 -1.45 0.43 5.81
C ASN A 55 -2.74 0.31 4.98
N ALA A 56 -3.32 1.43 4.56
CA ALA A 56 -4.50 1.42 3.69
C ALA A 56 -4.24 0.66 2.39
N PHE A 57 -3.10 0.89 1.73
CA PHE A 57 -2.72 0.14 0.54
C PHE A 57 -2.55 -1.35 0.81
N ASN A 58 -1.83 -1.72 1.87
CA ASN A 58 -1.61 -3.14 2.19
C ASN A 58 -2.92 -3.87 2.49
N MET A 59 -3.82 -3.23 3.22
CA MET A 59 -5.10 -3.84 3.57
C MET A 59 -6.05 -3.89 2.38
N GLY A 60 -6.10 -2.83 1.58
CA GLY A 60 -6.84 -2.82 0.33
C GLY A 60 -6.35 -3.89 -0.66
N ASP A 61 -5.03 -4.07 -0.80
CA ASP A 61 -4.45 -5.13 -1.62
C ASP A 61 -4.92 -6.52 -1.17
N ILE A 62 -4.90 -6.80 0.14
CA ILE A 62 -5.32 -8.10 0.69
C ILE A 62 -6.81 -8.34 0.45
N LEU A 63 -7.66 -7.35 0.75
CA LEU A 63 -9.10 -7.47 0.56
C LEU A 63 -9.45 -7.67 -0.92
N ASN A 64 -8.83 -6.90 -1.81
CA ASN A 64 -9.03 -7.04 -3.26
C ASN A 64 -8.58 -8.42 -3.76
N GLU A 65 -7.40 -8.89 -3.34
CA GLU A 65 -6.89 -10.20 -3.75
C GLU A 65 -7.84 -11.32 -3.32
N VAL A 66 -8.36 -11.27 -2.10
CA VAL A 66 -9.34 -12.24 -1.60
C VAL A 66 -10.66 -12.13 -2.38
N GLY A 67 -11.15 -10.91 -2.60
CA GLY A 67 -12.36 -10.66 -3.37
C GLY A 67 -12.30 -11.21 -4.79
N TYR A 68 -11.21 -10.97 -5.52
CA TYR A 68 -11.02 -11.50 -6.88
C TYR A 68 -10.95 -13.02 -6.95
N LYS A 69 -10.46 -13.68 -5.89
CA LYS A 69 -10.40 -15.15 -5.81
C LYS A 69 -11.70 -15.82 -5.39
N ILE A 70 -12.59 -15.11 -4.70
CA ILE A 70 -13.86 -15.66 -4.19
C ILE A 70 -15.01 -15.36 -5.14
N ARG A 71 -15.13 -14.10 -5.59
CA ARG A 71 -16.25 -13.60 -6.39
C ARG A 71 -16.59 -14.45 -7.61
N PRO A 72 -15.62 -14.94 -8.41
CA PRO A 72 -15.95 -15.78 -9.55
C PRO A 72 -16.60 -17.11 -9.18
N TYR A 73 -16.42 -17.58 -7.97
CA TYR A 73 -16.87 -18.89 -7.49
C TYR A 73 -18.05 -18.82 -6.51
N GLU A 74 -18.51 -17.62 -6.13
CA GLU A 74 -19.64 -17.47 -5.21
C GLU A 74 -20.90 -18.13 -5.75
N VAL A 75 -21.67 -18.78 -4.85
CA VAL A 75 -22.94 -19.42 -5.19
C VAL A 75 -24.05 -18.39 -5.20
N GLU A 76 -24.04 -17.47 -4.25
CA GLU A 76 -24.96 -16.35 -4.16
C GLU A 76 -24.30 -15.11 -4.78
N GLU A 77 -24.81 -14.69 -5.93
CA GLU A 77 -24.29 -13.54 -6.68
C GLU A 77 -24.32 -12.25 -5.84
N GLY A 78 -23.17 -11.56 -5.77
CA GLY A 78 -23.02 -10.31 -5.05
C GLY A 78 -22.66 -10.44 -3.57
N ARG A 79 -22.61 -11.65 -3.03
CA ARG A 79 -22.26 -11.88 -1.61
C ARG A 79 -20.83 -11.40 -1.32
N THR A 80 -19.89 -11.67 -2.19
CA THR A 80 -18.50 -11.20 -2.07
C THR A 80 -18.42 -9.68 -2.04
N ASN A 81 -19.17 -8.98 -2.88
CA ASN A 81 -19.19 -7.52 -2.90
C ASN A 81 -19.77 -6.95 -1.59
N ALA A 82 -20.83 -7.54 -1.05
CA ALA A 82 -21.42 -7.12 0.21
C ALA A 82 -20.42 -7.28 1.38
N VAL A 83 -19.71 -8.41 1.45
CA VAL A 83 -18.69 -8.66 2.48
C VAL A 83 -17.49 -7.73 2.29
N MET A 84 -17.11 -7.43 1.04
CA MET A 84 -16.05 -6.47 0.73
C MET A 84 -16.41 -5.08 1.25
N GLU A 85 -17.60 -4.59 0.94
CA GLU A 85 -18.08 -3.27 1.39
C GLU A 85 -18.13 -3.17 2.92
N GLU A 86 -18.66 -4.20 3.58
CA GLU A 86 -18.69 -4.28 5.05
C GLU A 86 -17.27 -4.25 5.64
N SER A 87 -16.34 -5.02 5.06
CA SER A 87 -14.96 -5.09 5.49
C SER A 87 -14.21 -3.76 5.29
N LEU A 88 -14.46 -3.07 4.18
CA LEU A 88 -13.88 -1.75 3.89
C LEU A 88 -14.42 -0.69 4.86
N ASN A 89 -15.72 -0.70 5.17
CA ASN A 89 -16.31 0.23 6.13
C ASN A 89 -15.74 -0.01 7.53
N TYR A 90 -15.61 -1.26 7.95
CA TYR A 90 -14.99 -1.61 9.23
C TYR A 90 -13.52 -1.17 9.29
N LEU A 91 -12.75 -1.42 8.24
CA LEU A 91 -11.37 -0.95 8.12
C LEU A 91 -11.27 0.56 8.21
N HIS A 92 -12.14 1.27 7.50
CA HIS A 92 -12.20 2.74 7.53
C HIS A 92 -12.43 3.24 8.97
N ASP A 93 -13.35 2.64 9.72
CA ASP A 93 -13.62 3.02 11.10
C ASP A 93 -12.42 2.75 12.02
N VAL A 94 -11.78 1.59 11.89
CA VAL A 94 -10.56 1.25 12.63
C VAL A 94 -9.43 2.25 12.32
N MET A 95 -9.25 2.62 11.06
CA MET A 95 -8.22 3.58 10.66
C MET A 95 -8.53 5.00 11.17
N ARG A 96 -9.78 5.43 11.11
CA ARG A 96 -10.21 6.74 11.61
C ARG A 96 -10.03 6.86 13.11
N ASP A 97 -10.34 5.81 13.85
CA ASP A 97 -10.32 5.80 15.31
C ASP A 97 -8.93 5.41 15.87
N HIS A 98 -7.99 5.04 15.00
CA HIS A 98 -6.62 4.71 15.38
C HIS A 98 -5.91 5.93 15.97
N LYS A 99 -5.54 5.83 17.24
CA LYS A 99 -4.77 6.88 17.90
C LYS A 99 -3.30 6.69 17.55
N PRO A 100 -2.65 7.73 16.97
CA PRO A 100 -1.23 7.64 16.68
C PRO A 100 -0.44 7.44 17.97
N TYR A 101 0.56 6.57 17.90
CA TYR A 101 1.48 6.34 19.00
C TYR A 101 2.17 7.65 19.38
N ASP A 102 1.98 8.09 20.61
CA ASP A 102 2.70 9.24 21.17
C ASP A 102 3.31 8.85 22.51
N ILE A 103 4.62 9.05 22.61
CA ILE A 103 5.33 8.84 23.87
C ILE A 103 5.06 10.04 24.77
N ASP A 104 4.53 9.80 25.95
CA ASP A 104 4.43 10.83 26.97
C ASP A 104 5.83 11.42 27.24
N ARG A 105 6.01 12.67 26.77
CA ARG A 105 7.30 13.38 26.78
C ARG A 105 7.73 13.83 28.18
N SER A 106 6.91 13.65 29.21
CA SER A 106 7.17 14.19 30.54
C SER A 106 8.44 13.60 31.17
N TRP A 107 8.72 12.32 30.94
CA TRP A 107 9.95 11.67 31.45
C TRP A 107 11.14 11.73 30.46
N LEU A 108 10.88 11.85 29.16
CA LEU A 108 11.92 11.97 28.14
C LEU A 108 12.57 13.36 28.12
N LYS A 109 11.88 14.41 28.57
CA LYS A 109 12.44 15.74 28.73
C LYS A 109 13.63 15.79 29.68
N PHE A 110 13.72 14.83 30.59
CA PHE A 110 14.83 14.71 31.54
C PHE A 110 16.06 14.01 30.94
N LEU A 111 15.91 13.20 29.90
CA LEU A 111 16.96 12.31 29.38
C LEU A 111 17.61 12.78 28.07
N SER A 112 17.04 13.71 27.33
CA SER A 112 17.58 13.99 25.99
C SER A 112 17.30 15.40 25.48
N GLY A 113 18.28 15.99 24.82
CA GLY A 113 18.07 17.12 23.95
C GLY A 113 17.03 16.80 22.85
N ALA A 114 16.35 17.82 22.36
CA ALA A 114 15.15 17.74 21.48
C ALA A 114 15.29 16.80 20.25
N GLY A 115 16.51 16.50 19.80
CA GLY A 115 16.75 15.64 18.64
C GLY A 115 16.59 14.14 18.91
N LEU A 116 16.99 13.65 20.08
CA LEU A 116 16.93 12.23 20.43
C LEU A 116 15.47 11.79 20.70
N ALA A 117 14.69 12.64 21.38
CA ALA A 117 13.29 12.40 21.66
C ALA A 117 12.45 12.31 20.36
N GLY A 118 12.77 13.13 19.36
CA GLY A 118 12.15 13.04 18.02
C GLY A 118 12.42 11.70 17.35
N GLY A 119 13.67 11.24 17.36
CA GLY A 119 14.05 9.95 16.76
C GLY A 119 13.38 8.74 17.43
N ILE A 120 13.28 8.75 18.77
CA ILE A 120 12.60 7.69 19.52
C ILE A 120 11.10 7.66 19.22
N ASN A 121 10.45 8.82 19.12
CA ASN A 121 9.03 8.91 18.77
C ASN A 121 8.78 8.40 17.34
N TYR A 122 9.64 8.74 16.37
CA TYR A 122 9.59 8.23 15.02
C TYR A 122 9.70 6.70 14.96
N LEU A 123 10.67 6.15 15.70
CA LEU A 123 10.86 4.71 15.78
C LEU A 123 9.67 4.03 16.47
N GLY A 124 9.14 4.64 17.53
CA GLY A 124 7.97 4.14 18.25
C GLY A 124 6.73 4.07 17.34
N LYS A 125 6.43 5.13 16.61
CA LYS A 125 5.34 5.17 15.61
C LYS A 125 5.51 4.10 14.54
N PHE A 126 6.71 3.94 14.03
CA PHE A 126 7.00 2.91 13.02
C PHE A 126 6.82 1.49 13.57
N ILE A 127 7.29 1.22 14.79
CA ILE A 127 7.12 -0.09 15.44
C ILE A 127 5.65 -0.38 15.75
N ASP A 128 4.90 0.61 16.23
CA ASP A 128 3.47 0.50 16.52
C ASP A 128 2.69 0.12 15.26
N GLN A 129 2.95 0.79 14.15
CA GLN A 129 2.33 0.49 12.86
C GLN A 129 2.71 -0.90 12.31
N LEU A 130 3.92 -1.38 12.58
CA LEU A 130 4.37 -2.70 12.14
C LEU A 130 3.88 -3.86 13.03
N LYS A 131 3.68 -3.58 14.33
CA LYS A 131 3.32 -4.59 15.34
C LYS A 131 1.91 -4.40 15.89
N GLY A 132 1.24 -3.32 15.52
CA GLY A 132 -0.11 -3.01 15.96
C GLY A 132 -1.08 -4.15 15.60
N GLN A 133 -1.79 -4.68 16.60
CA GLN A 133 -2.73 -5.78 16.40
C GLN A 133 -4.06 -5.31 15.79
N ALA A 134 -4.33 -4.00 15.81
CA ALA A 134 -5.60 -3.46 15.33
C ALA A 134 -5.89 -3.87 13.87
N TYR A 135 -4.92 -3.66 12.98
CA TYR A 135 -5.08 -3.99 11.56
C TYR A 135 -5.09 -5.49 11.29
N THR A 136 -4.27 -6.26 11.99
CA THR A 136 -4.24 -7.72 11.83
C THR A 136 -5.53 -8.36 12.34
N ASN A 137 -6.11 -7.84 13.43
CA ASN A 137 -7.41 -8.30 13.92
C ASN A 137 -8.53 -7.97 12.93
N THR A 138 -8.53 -6.74 12.37
CA THR A 138 -9.49 -6.34 11.34
C THR A 138 -9.44 -7.25 10.12
N LEU A 139 -8.24 -7.60 9.65
CA LEU A 139 -8.06 -8.54 8.54
C LEU A 139 -8.50 -9.96 8.91
N SER A 140 -8.28 -10.40 10.15
CA SER A 140 -8.75 -11.70 10.62
C SER A 140 -10.27 -11.79 10.62
N GLU A 141 -10.95 -10.76 11.14
CA GLU A 141 -12.41 -10.69 11.13
C GLU A 141 -12.98 -10.63 9.70
N ALA A 142 -12.35 -9.84 8.82
CA ALA A 142 -12.72 -9.83 7.41
C ALA A 142 -12.53 -11.22 6.78
N GLY A 143 -11.41 -11.88 7.08
CA GLY A 143 -11.12 -13.24 6.61
C GLY A 143 -12.17 -14.26 7.03
N GLU A 144 -12.66 -14.19 8.26
CA GLU A 144 -13.75 -15.04 8.73
C GLU A 144 -15.02 -14.81 7.90
N LYS A 145 -15.40 -13.55 7.67
CA LYS A 145 -16.59 -13.21 6.84
C LYS A 145 -16.44 -13.70 5.39
N PHE A 146 -15.25 -13.63 4.81
CA PHE A 146 -14.99 -14.17 3.48
C PHE A 146 -15.02 -15.71 3.45
N ASN A 147 -14.58 -16.38 4.52
CA ASN A 147 -14.65 -17.83 4.63
C ASN A 147 -16.09 -18.36 4.75
N ASP A 148 -17.03 -17.55 5.23
CA ASP A 148 -18.44 -17.89 5.33
C ASP A 148 -19.18 -17.80 3.98
N ILE A 149 -18.52 -17.30 2.94
CA ILE A 149 -19.10 -17.24 1.59
C ILE A 149 -19.09 -18.64 0.98
N GLU A 150 -20.27 -19.12 0.60
CA GLU A 150 -20.41 -20.39 -0.10
C GLU A 150 -19.84 -20.26 -1.53
N VAL A 151 -18.89 -21.14 -1.87
CA VAL A 151 -18.19 -21.13 -3.16
C VAL A 151 -18.21 -22.49 -3.84
N ASP A 152 -18.47 -22.52 -5.14
CA ASP A 152 -18.38 -23.71 -5.98
C ASP A 152 -17.01 -23.77 -6.67
N ARG A 153 -16.06 -24.45 -6.05
CA ARG A 153 -14.71 -24.63 -6.59
C ARG A 153 -14.59 -25.75 -7.61
N PHE A 154 -15.66 -26.48 -7.92
CA PHE A 154 -15.67 -27.45 -9.00
C PHE A 154 -15.77 -26.81 -10.38
N ARG A 155 -16.15 -25.55 -10.44
CA ARG A 155 -16.11 -24.74 -11.67
C ARG A 155 -14.68 -24.31 -11.95
N VAL A 156 -13.99 -25.03 -12.82
CA VAL A 156 -12.66 -24.62 -13.26
C VAL A 156 -12.77 -23.38 -14.14
N LYS A 157 -12.11 -22.30 -13.75
CA LYS A 157 -12.09 -21.03 -14.49
C LYS A 157 -10.68 -20.69 -14.96
N PRO A 158 -10.51 -20.12 -16.16
CA PRO A 158 -9.21 -19.61 -16.57
C PRO A 158 -8.82 -18.41 -15.72
N VAL A 159 -7.54 -18.36 -15.30
CA VAL A 159 -6.98 -17.22 -14.59
C VAL A 159 -6.43 -16.23 -15.60
N VAL A 160 -6.97 -15.01 -15.60
CA VAL A 160 -6.55 -13.95 -16.51
C VAL A 160 -5.82 -12.86 -15.70
N LYS A 161 -4.54 -12.69 -15.98
CA LYS A 161 -3.73 -11.65 -15.34
C LYS A 161 -3.87 -10.33 -16.09
N ILE A 162 -4.29 -9.29 -15.38
CA ILE A 162 -4.31 -7.91 -15.88
C ILE A 162 -2.95 -7.28 -15.60
N THR A 163 -2.30 -6.79 -16.64
CA THR A 163 -1.03 -6.08 -16.56
C THR A 163 -1.10 -4.80 -17.38
N GLY A 164 -0.25 -3.84 -17.06
CA GLY A 164 -0.18 -2.61 -17.83
C GLY A 164 0.21 -1.43 -16.96
N GLU A 165 -0.34 -0.28 -17.28
CA GLU A 165 -0.12 0.91 -16.48
C GLU A 165 -1.00 0.89 -15.21
N PHE A 166 -0.62 1.69 -14.24
CA PHE A 166 -1.21 1.70 -12.89
C PHE A 166 -2.72 1.94 -12.89
N TRP A 167 -3.17 2.88 -13.73
CA TRP A 167 -4.58 3.25 -13.82
C TRP A 167 -5.44 2.07 -14.26
N ALA A 168 -4.99 1.35 -15.27
CA ALA A 168 -5.71 0.19 -15.79
C ALA A 168 -5.71 -1.01 -14.81
N GLN A 169 -4.66 -1.14 -14.01
CA GLN A 169 -4.53 -2.24 -13.05
C GLN A 169 -5.30 -2.04 -11.75
N LEU A 170 -5.34 -0.79 -11.24
CA LEU A 170 -5.82 -0.52 -9.88
C LEU A 170 -7.20 0.14 -9.85
N THR A 171 -7.66 0.70 -10.96
CA THR A 171 -8.94 1.39 -11.01
C THR A 171 -10.01 0.44 -11.55
N GLU A 172 -10.73 -0.20 -10.64
CA GLU A 172 -11.90 -0.97 -11.01
C GLU A 172 -13.03 -0.02 -11.42
N GLY A 173 -13.72 -0.34 -12.51
CA GLY A 173 -14.82 0.45 -13.05
C GLY A 173 -14.43 1.26 -14.28
N ASP A 174 -14.75 2.54 -14.30
CA ASP A 174 -14.60 3.39 -15.50
C ASP A 174 -13.14 3.57 -15.94
N GLY A 175 -12.19 3.52 -15.00
CA GLY A 175 -10.77 3.69 -15.29
C GLY A 175 -10.17 2.61 -16.17
N ASN A 176 -10.74 1.41 -16.17
CA ASN A 176 -10.33 0.28 -17.02
C ASN A 176 -11.46 -0.29 -17.87
N PHE A 177 -12.48 0.51 -18.14
CA PHE A 177 -13.65 0.13 -18.95
C PHE A 177 -14.40 -1.08 -18.37
N ASN A 178 -14.48 -1.19 -17.05
CA ASN A 178 -15.10 -2.32 -16.33
C ASN A 178 -14.54 -3.69 -16.74
N MET A 179 -13.25 -3.76 -17.08
CA MET A 179 -12.61 -4.98 -17.58
C MET A 179 -12.69 -6.14 -16.59
N PHE A 180 -12.61 -5.88 -15.29
CA PHE A 180 -12.72 -6.94 -14.27
C PHE A 180 -14.10 -7.58 -14.32
N LYS A 181 -15.16 -6.78 -14.29
CA LYS A 181 -16.54 -7.27 -14.40
C LYS A 181 -16.79 -8.01 -15.72
N PHE A 182 -16.19 -7.51 -16.81
CA PHE A 182 -16.28 -8.18 -18.10
C PHE A 182 -15.66 -9.58 -18.06
N LEU A 183 -14.43 -9.70 -17.55
CA LEU A 183 -13.73 -10.99 -17.46
C LEU A 183 -14.45 -11.97 -16.52
N GLU A 184 -14.95 -11.50 -15.39
CA GLU A 184 -15.72 -12.33 -14.46
C GLU A 184 -17.04 -12.82 -15.09
N LYS A 185 -17.72 -11.98 -15.88
CA LYS A 185 -18.91 -12.38 -16.65
C LYS A 185 -18.60 -13.41 -17.74
N GLU A 186 -17.40 -13.29 -18.36
CA GLU A 186 -16.88 -14.29 -19.31
C GLU A 186 -16.32 -15.53 -18.60
N ASN A 187 -16.59 -15.67 -17.30
CA ASN A 187 -16.27 -16.86 -16.53
C ASN A 187 -14.78 -17.03 -16.22
N ALA A 188 -14.02 -15.94 -16.11
CA ALA A 188 -12.60 -15.94 -15.73
C ALA A 188 -12.40 -15.51 -14.27
N GLU A 189 -11.30 -16.01 -13.67
CA GLU A 189 -10.75 -15.48 -12.44
C GLU A 189 -9.77 -14.36 -12.77
N VAL A 190 -9.92 -13.20 -12.14
CA VAL A 190 -9.06 -12.04 -12.39
C VAL A 190 -7.89 -12.04 -11.42
N LEU A 191 -6.68 -11.88 -11.96
CA LEU A 191 -5.45 -11.73 -11.18
C LEU A 191 -4.86 -10.34 -11.42
N VAL A 192 -4.76 -9.55 -10.37
CA VAL A 192 -4.11 -8.23 -10.36
C VAL A 192 -2.95 -8.25 -9.38
N GLU A 193 -1.80 -7.68 -9.77
CA GLU A 193 -0.68 -7.56 -8.84
C GLU A 193 -0.98 -6.49 -7.77
N PRO A 194 -0.77 -6.81 -6.47
CA PRO A 194 -0.91 -5.86 -5.39
C PRO A 194 0.01 -4.64 -5.54
N VAL A 195 -0.44 -3.49 -5.05
CA VAL A 195 0.38 -2.26 -5.01
C VAL A 195 1.66 -2.47 -4.21
N GLY A 196 1.57 -3.24 -3.12
CA GLY A 196 2.73 -3.63 -2.31
C GLY A 196 3.81 -4.35 -3.11
N THR A 197 3.44 -5.21 -4.06
CA THR A 197 4.38 -5.88 -4.97
C THR A 197 5.15 -4.88 -5.82
N TRP A 198 4.47 -3.86 -6.35
CA TRP A 198 5.11 -2.81 -7.13
C TRP A 198 6.08 -1.96 -6.28
N VAL A 199 5.72 -1.62 -5.05
CA VAL A 199 6.61 -0.92 -4.12
C VAL A 199 7.88 -1.75 -3.88
N MET A 200 7.73 -3.04 -3.62
CA MET A 200 8.85 -3.96 -3.45
C MET A 200 9.73 -4.06 -4.71
N TYR A 201 9.14 -4.04 -5.89
CA TYR A 201 9.86 -3.99 -7.16
C TYR A 201 10.69 -2.71 -7.28
N LEU A 202 10.12 -1.53 -6.98
CA LEU A 202 10.86 -0.27 -6.99
C LEU A 202 12.03 -0.27 -6.02
N MET A 203 11.84 -0.78 -4.81
CA MET A 203 12.92 -0.91 -3.82
C MET A 203 14.03 -1.84 -4.32
N SER A 204 13.66 -2.94 -4.97
CA SER A 204 14.62 -3.87 -5.58
C SER A 204 15.39 -3.22 -6.73
N GLN A 205 14.72 -2.48 -7.60
CA GLN A 205 15.32 -1.71 -8.69
C GLN A 205 16.29 -0.66 -8.18
N TYR A 206 15.89 0.10 -7.15
CA TYR A 206 16.77 1.08 -6.52
C TYR A 206 18.05 0.44 -5.96
N LYS A 207 17.89 -0.69 -5.29
CA LYS A 207 19.03 -1.46 -4.76
C LYS A 207 19.97 -1.97 -5.86
N MET A 208 19.42 -2.48 -6.95
CA MET A 208 20.22 -2.92 -8.10
C MET A 208 21.01 -1.76 -8.70
N ARG A 209 20.35 -0.63 -8.96
CA ARG A 209 20.99 0.59 -9.47
C ARG A 209 22.07 1.13 -8.55
N ALA A 210 21.84 1.12 -7.22
CA ALA A 210 22.85 1.53 -6.25
C ALA A 210 24.05 0.58 -6.25
N LYS A 211 23.82 -0.73 -6.44
CA LYS A 211 24.89 -1.72 -6.57
C LYS A 211 25.71 -1.52 -7.84
N ASP A 212 25.05 -1.26 -8.97
CA ASP A 212 25.70 -1.09 -10.27
C ASP A 212 26.52 0.20 -10.34
N ARG A 213 26.10 1.23 -9.59
CA ARG A 213 26.84 2.50 -9.48
C ARG A 213 27.99 2.48 -8.47
N LYS A 214 28.12 1.41 -7.70
CA LYS A 214 29.20 1.26 -6.74
C LYS A 214 30.53 1.17 -7.48
N GLY A 215 31.45 2.09 -7.21
CA GLY A 215 32.76 2.20 -7.86
C GLY A 215 32.82 3.16 -9.07
N ILE A 216 31.64 3.70 -9.50
CA ILE A 216 31.62 4.70 -10.58
C ILE A 216 31.68 6.13 -9.98
N ASN A 217 31.05 6.35 -8.82
CA ASN A 217 31.01 7.63 -8.11
C ASN A 217 31.33 7.43 -6.62
N GLU A 218 32.53 6.99 -6.28
CA GLU A 218 32.93 6.73 -4.88
C GLU A 218 32.87 7.96 -3.97
N GLY A 219 32.80 9.18 -4.53
CA GLY A 219 32.71 10.43 -3.76
C GLY A 219 31.30 10.88 -3.34
N GLU A 220 30.23 10.33 -3.92
CA GLU A 220 28.86 10.84 -3.70
C GLU A 220 27.97 9.92 -2.84
N VAL A 221 28.35 8.67 -2.64
CA VAL A 221 27.54 7.72 -1.85
C VAL A 221 28.03 7.69 -0.41
N GLN A 222 27.27 8.25 0.51
CA GLN A 222 27.58 8.19 1.94
C GLN A 222 27.62 6.72 2.42
N PRO A 223 28.75 6.22 2.91
CA PRO A 223 28.91 4.79 3.31
C PRO A 223 27.94 4.34 4.42
N ALA A 224 27.44 5.29 5.21
CA ALA A 224 26.54 5.00 6.33
C ALA A 224 25.11 4.62 5.86
N ALA A 225 24.57 5.30 4.86
CA ALA A 225 23.24 4.99 4.31
C ALA A 225 23.23 3.62 3.63
N TRP A 226 24.30 3.27 2.89
CA TRP A 226 24.48 1.98 2.27
C TRP A 226 24.53 0.81 3.28
N ARG A 227 25.20 0.99 4.42
CA ARG A 227 25.31 -0.05 5.46
C ARG A 227 23.96 -0.29 6.17
N LEU A 228 23.19 0.77 6.37
CA LEU A 228 21.85 0.69 6.95
C LEU A 228 20.90 -0.06 6.02
N ASP A 229 20.93 0.27 4.76
CA ASP A 229 20.11 -0.37 3.72
C ASP A 229 20.43 -1.86 3.57
N GLN A 230 21.71 -2.24 3.55
CA GLN A 230 22.13 -3.64 3.52
C GLN A 230 21.70 -4.42 4.78
N ARG A 231 21.78 -3.81 5.95
CA ARG A 231 21.34 -4.46 7.20
C ARG A 231 19.84 -4.69 7.20
N LEU A 232 19.06 -3.68 6.82
CA LEU A 232 17.61 -3.77 6.73
C LEU A 232 17.17 -4.86 5.76
N MET A 233 17.78 -4.91 4.57
CA MET A 233 17.45 -5.91 3.56
C MET A 233 17.88 -7.33 3.93
N ASN A 234 18.95 -7.49 4.67
CA ASN A 234 19.35 -8.79 5.19
C ASN A 234 18.39 -9.27 6.29
N GLU A 235 17.91 -8.37 7.13
CA GLU A 235 16.92 -8.68 8.17
C GLU A 235 15.57 -9.10 7.54
N ILE A 236 15.10 -8.38 6.52
CA ILE A 236 13.88 -8.74 5.78
C ILE A 236 14.03 -10.12 5.11
N ARG A 237 15.19 -10.41 4.50
CA ARG A 237 15.46 -11.73 3.91
C ARG A 237 15.47 -12.84 4.95
N TYR A 238 16.09 -12.59 6.10
CA TYR A 238 16.18 -13.55 7.19
C TYR A 238 14.79 -13.91 7.71
N ARG A 239 13.94 -12.91 7.93
CA ARG A 239 12.57 -13.11 8.39
C ARG A 239 11.72 -13.84 7.34
N LYS A 240 11.83 -13.48 6.07
CA LYS A 240 11.13 -14.18 4.98
C LYS A 240 11.55 -15.65 4.88
N LYS A 241 12.85 -15.96 5.05
CA LYS A 241 13.35 -17.33 5.02
C LYS A 241 12.84 -18.16 6.19
N ASN A 242 12.82 -17.58 7.39
CA ASN A 242 12.34 -18.25 8.59
C ASN A 242 10.82 -18.39 8.63
N TRP A 243 10.07 -17.43 8.06
CA TRP A 243 8.62 -17.51 7.90
C TRP A 243 8.19 -18.74 7.08
N ASN A 244 8.94 -19.08 6.03
CA ASN A 244 8.66 -20.24 5.19
C ASN A 244 9.10 -21.58 5.83
N HIS A 245 9.76 -21.58 6.97
CA HIS A 245 10.28 -22.77 7.64
C HIS A 245 9.67 -23.04 9.02
N GLU A 246 8.65 -22.31 9.45
CA GLU A 246 7.93 -22.67 10.66
C GLU A 246 7.17 -24.00 10.46
N PRO A 247 7.51 -25.05 11.23
CA PRO A 247 6.83 -26.34 11.11
C PRO A 247 5.40 -26.19 11.66
N GLY A 248 4.41 -26.30 10.79
CA GLY A 248 3.00 -26.32 11.15
C GLY A 248 2.09 -25.41 10.33
N ARG A 249 2.60 -24.55 9.48
CA ARG A 249 1.76 -23.78 8.53
C ARG A 249 1.61 -24.54 7.23
N LYS A 250 0.38 -25.03 7.00
CA LYS A 250 -0.02 -25.55 5.69
C LYS A 250 0.00 -24.35 4.72
N SER A 251 0.68 -24.56 3.58
CA SER A 251 0.59 -23.65 2.44
C SER A 251 -0.87 -23.53 2.02
N LEU A 252 -1.43 -22.34 2.13
CA LEU A 252 -2.67 -21.97 1.46
C LEU A 252 -2.40 -21.81 -0.04
#